data_4d607fc620f401f72c89f6524eac06f0
#
_entry.id   4d607fc620f401f72c89f6524eac06f0
#
_cell.length_a   1.000
_cell.length_b   1.000
_cell.length_c   1.000
_cell.angle_alpha   90.00
_cell.angle_beta   90.00
_cell.angle_gamma   90.00
#
_symmetry.space_group_name_H-M   'P 1'
#
loop_
_entity.id
_entity.type
_entity.pdbx_description
1 polymer ?
#
loop_
_entity_poly.entity_id
_entity_poly.type
_entity_poly.pdbx_seq_one_letter_code
_entity_poly.pdbx_strand_id
1 'polypeptide(L)'
;MDRGFAPVPTELYHDEWERRRLRTKVHLSIGGCLGPCALANVVLLLYGGREVWFHSVATEAQVLAIYDYIESLVASETFVTPPPALSPNVFSVFNWPTGGPLPLTGGGDDAPTPAAAVPRGHGFLFLTHADTDILAINQITGTLPADFAPIRAFNLMGLGEEDDMLRFLDRVAPTAQVIIVRLHGGRASFAAGLERLRRIADDLDIFLLCVSGTDELDPELTVFSTGGAPLVQELFAYFQLGGLHNYEQALRFLSDHLLTTGHGYEAPMPLPRVGLYHPDFPGETTLATLREHHLPGVPTIGILFYRAHLLSGNTAFIDALVREIEGRGMNALPVFSVSSPVFSVSSKEEEGPGGAVPEFLRPFVEVQCDALISTMSFALGGVNPDGPTPSGWAVEQLAALDAPVFQAITSQSSKLSWRHPGAASARSTRR
;
A
#
# COMPACT_ATOMS: atom_id res chain seq x y z
N MET A 1 21.93 -24.14 27.08
CA MET A 1 21.07 -23.93 28.24
C MET A 1 19.78 -24.67 27.95
N ASP A 2 19.50 -25.67 28.73
CA ASP A 2 18.23 -26.42 28.63
C ASP A 2 17.12 -25.49 29.15
N ARG A 3 16.21 -25.10 28.26
CA ARG A 3 15.09 -24.20 28.57
C ARG A 3 13.80 -24.98 28.90
N GLY A 4 13.89 -26.31 29.10
CA GLY A 4 12.76 -27.15 29.45
C GLY A 4 11.77 -27.43 28.30
N PHE A 5 12.12 -27.13 27.06
CA PHE A 5 11.32 -27.48 25.90
C PHE A 5 11.44 -28.98 25.55
N ALA A 6 10.37 -29.54 25.02
CA ALA A 6 10.42 -30.89 24.48
C ALA A 6 11.45 -31.00 23.37
N PRO A 7 12.22 -32.13 23.27
CA PRO A 7 13.15 -32.32 22.16
C PRO A 7 12.42 -32.35 20.83
N VAL A 8 13.06 -31.85 19.77
CA VAL A 8 12.52 -31.95 18.41
C VAL A 8 12.48 -33.41 18.01
N PRO A 9 11.34 -33.98 17.59
CA PRO A 9 11.22 -35.37 17.19
C PRO A 9 11.78 -35.58 15.77
N THR A 10 13.10 -35.45 15.61
CA THR A 10 13.79 -35.46 14.32
C THR A 10 13.55 -36.72 13.53
N GLU A 11 13.56 -37.87 14.19
CA GLU A 11 13.30 -39.17 13.54
C GLU A 11 11.89 -39.23 12.94
N LEU A 12 10.88 -38.74 13.67
CA LEU A 12 9.51 -38.70 13.19
C LEU A 12 9.36 -37.82 11.93
N TYR A 13 10.06 -36.68 11.88
CA TYR A 13 10.06 -35.85 10.67
C TYR A 13 10.67 -36.57 9.48
N HIS A 14 11.78 -37.28 9.66
CA HIS A 14 12.39 -38.06 8.59
C HIS A 14 11.51 -39.21 8.14
N ASP A 15 10.97 -39.98 9.10
CA ASP A 15 10.15 -41.14 8.81
C ASP A 15 8.87 -40.77 8.04
N GLU A 16 8.19 -39.70 8.43
CA GLU A 16 7.00 -39.22 7.73
C GLU A 16 7.33 -38.68 6.33
N TRP A 17 8.43 -37.97 6.17
CA TRP A 17 8.88 -37.47 4.88
C TRP A 17 9.18 -38.59 3.88
N GLU A 18 9.83 -39.66 4.34
CA GLU A 18 10.08 -40.86 3.53
C GLU A 18 8.80 -41.67 3.29
N ARG A 19 8.00 -41.94 4.33
CA ARG A 19 6.76 -42.70 4.26
C ARG A 19 5.78 -42.10 3.25
N ARG A 20 5.66 -40.78 3.23
CA ARG A 20 4.78 -40.02 2.31
C ARG A 20 5.41 -39.76 0.94
N ARG A 21 6.61 -40.26 0.69
CA ARG A 21 7.35 -40.14 -0.58
C ARG A 21 7.51 -38.67 -1.04
N LEU A 22 7.79 -37.77 -0.09
CA LEU A 22 7.89 -36.33 -0.36
C LEU A 22 9.27 -35.92 -0.89
N ARG A 23 10.27 -36.78 -0.91
CA ARG A 23 11.68 -36.51 -1.26
C ARG A 23 11.87 -35.72 -2.58
N THR A 24 11.03 -35.97 -3.57
CA THR A 24 11.14 -35.30 -4.88
C THR A 24 10.35 -34.01 -5.00
N LYS A 25 9.50 -33.71 -4.02
CA LYS A 25 8.54 -32.57 -4.05
C LYS A 25 8.78 -31.57 -2.94
N VAL A 26 9.32 -32.02 -1.81
CA VAL A 26 9.48 -31.22 -0.60
C VAL A 26 10.90 -31.37 -0.07
N HIS A 27 11.59 -30.27 0.16
CA HIS A 27 12.87 -30.25 0.83
C HIS A 27 12.66 -30.20 2.34
N LEU A 28 13.19 -31.18 3.08
CA LEU A 28 13.21 -31.18 4.53
C LEU A 28 14.58 -30.72 5.01
N SER A 29 14.63 -29.72 5.88
CA SER A 29 15.84 -29.29 6.57
C SER A 29 15.57 -29.22 8.07
N ILE A 30 16.36 -29.96 8.85
CA ILE A 30 16.30 -29.90 10.30
C ILE A 30 17.56 -29.17 10.77
N GLY A 31 17.38 -27.99 11.31
CA GLY A 31 18.47 -27.10 11.71
C GLY A 31 18.43 -26.74 13.18
N GLY A 32 19.33 -25.84 13.55
CA GLY A 32 19.37 -25.24 14.89
C GLY A 32 18.25 -24.22 15.12
N CYS A 33 18.58 -23.09 15.72
CA CYS A 33 17.59 -22.05 16.04
C CYS A 33 17.13 -21.29 14.79
N LEU A 34 15.81 -21.26 14.55
CA LEU A 34 15.18 -20.46 13.49
C LEU A 34 14.88 -19.00 13.93
N GLY A 35 15.29 -18.60 15.14
CA GLY A 35 15.12 -17.23 15.65
C GLY A 35 14.21 -17.13 16.87
N PRO A 36 12.91 -17.50 16.81
CA PRO A 36 11.95 -17.36 17.93
C PRO A 36 12.19 -18.36 19.06
N CYS A 37 13.32 -18.23 19.76
CA CYS A 37 13.74 -19.19 20.80
C CYS A 37 12.76 -19.35 21.99
N ALA A 38 11.85 -18.42 22.18
CA ALA A 38 10.81 -18.49 23.21
C ALA A 38 9.64 -19.43 22.81
N LEU A 39 9.53 -19.78 21.54
CA LEU A 39 8.41 -20.50 20.95
C LEU A 39 8.76 -21.93 20.48
N ALA A 40 9.87 -22.49 20.98
CA ALA A 40 10.36 -23.81 20.54
C ALA A 40 9.24 -24.89 20.63
N ASN A 41 9.20 -25.91 19.84
CA ASN A 41 9.88 -26.20 18.59
C ASN A 41 9.19 -25.50 17.43
N VAL A 42 9.96 -24.80 16.60
CA VAL A 42 9.42 -24.02 15.49
C VAL A 42 9.55 -24.79 14.18
N VAL A 43 8.49 -24.79 13.37
CA VAL A 43 8.49 -25.30 12.01
C VAL A 43 8.18 -24.16 11.05
N LEU A 44 9.00 -24.01 10.02
CA LEU A 44 8.78 -23.08 8.91
C LEU A 44 8.46 -23.87 7.65
N LEU A 45 7.31 -23.57 7.03
CA LEU A 45 6.98 -24.02 5.69
C LEU A 45 7.13 -22.88 4.70
N LEU A 46 7.85 -23.16 3.60
CA LEU A 46 7.99 -22.26 2.47
C LEU A 46 7.32 -22.89 1.25
N TYR A 47 6.33 -22.21 0.69
CA TYR A 47 5.59 -22.69 -0.48
C TYR A 47 5.21 -21.53 -1.40
N GLY A 48 5.66 -21.58 -2.66
CA GLY A 48 5.33 -20.56 -3.65
C GLY A 48 5.75 -19.13 -3.26
N GLY A 49 6.87 -18.98 -2.54
CA GLY A 49 7.33 -17.68 -2.04
C GLY A 49 6.66 -17.20 -0.76
N ARG A 50 5.77 -18.01 -0.17
CA ARG A 50 5.08 -17.72 1.09
C ARG A 50 5.65 -18.54 2.23
N GLU A 51 5.55 -17.99 3.43
CA GLU A 51 5.98 -18.65 4.66
C GLU A 51 4.80 -18.87 5.62
N VAL A 52 4.80 -20.02 6.28
CA VAL A 52 3.91 -20.34 7.38
C VAL A 52 4.73 -20.84 8.54
N TRP A 53 4.61 -20.19 9.68
CA TRP A 53 5.36 -20.48 10.88
C TRP A 53 4.46 -21.16 11.90
N PHE A 54 4.93 -22.29 12.45
CA PHE A 54 4.26 -23.00 13.54
C PHE A 54 5.14 -23.01 14.77
N HIS A 55 4.61 -22.71 15.94
CA HIS A 55 5.31 -22.77 17.22
C HIS A 55 4.86 -23.95 18.05
N SER A 56 5.66 -24.31 19.06
CA SER A 56 5.33 -25.35 20.08
C SER A 56 4.91 -26.69 19.47
N VAL A 57 5.54 -27.07 18.36
CA VAL A 57 5.29 -28.37 17.70
C VAL A 57 6.03 -29.46 18.47
N ALA A 58 5.38 -30.07 19.45
CA ALA A 58 5.98 -30.99 20.39
C ALA A 58 5.38 -32.41 20.37
N THR A 59 4.21 -32.59 19.73
CA THR A 59 3.49 -33.86 19.71
C THR A 59 3.52 -34.50 18.32
N GLU A 60 3.45 -35.82 18.30
CA GLU A 60 3.32 -36.59 17.06
C GLU A 60 2.11 -36.15 16.23
N ALA A 61 0.95 -35.91 16.87
CA ALA A 61 -0.26 -35.47 16.19
C ALA A 61 -0.06 -34.12 15.46
N GLN A 62 0.72 -33.19 16.04
CA GLN A 62 1.02 -31.92 15.40
C GLN A 62 1.94 -32.11 14.19
N VAL A 63 2.95 -32.95 14.31
CA VAL A 63 3.87 -33.27 13.18
C VAL A 63 3.08 -33.91 12.04
N LEU A 64 2.21 -34.89 12.33
CA LEU A 64 1.38 -35.53 11.33
C LEU A 64 0.43 -34.53 10.64
N ALA A 65 -0.20 -33.65 11.40
CA ALA A 65 -1.06 -32.60 10.86
C ALA A 65 -0.32 -31.62 9.94
N ILE A 66 0.95 -31.29 10.26
CA ILE A 66 1.80 -30.48 9.38
C ILE A 66 2.09 -31.24 8.06
N TYR A 67 2.37 -32.52 8.11
CA TYR A 67 2.57 -33.32 6.90
C TYR A 67 1.29 -33.46 6.07
N ASP A 68 0.12 -33.60 6.68
CA ASP A 68 -1.16 -33.61 5.99
C ASP A 68 -1.40 -32.25 5.27
N TYR A 69 -1.02 -31.16 5.92
CA TYR A 69 -1.06 -29.83 5.33
C TYR A 69 -0.07 -29.68 4.16
N ILE A 70 1.15 -30.17 4.28
CA ILE A 70 2.14 -30.20 3.20
C ILE A 70 1.60 -30.97 1.98
N GLU A 71 0.98 -32.15 2.21
CA GLU A 71 0.39 -32.93 1.11
C GLU A 71 -0.76 -32.16 0.44
N SER A 72 -1.56 -31.42 1.19
CA SER A 72 -2.63 -30.58 0.62
C SER A 72 -2.07 -29.44 -0.26
N LEU A 73 -0.99 -28.79 0.17
CA LEU A 73 -0.29 -27.77 -0.63
C LEU A 73 0.28 -28.35 -1.93
N VAL A 74 0.94 -29.53 -1.83
CA VAL A 74 1.50 -30.23 -2.99
C VAL A 74 0.44 -30.68 -3.97
N ALA A 75 -0.73 -31.11 -3.48
CA ALA A 75 -1.83 -31.62 -4.29
C ALA A 75 -2.63 -30.49 -4.96
N SER A 76 -2.78 -29.35 -4.28
CA SER A 76 -3.55 -28.20 -4.81
C SER A 76 -2.78 -27.38 -5.83
N GLU A 77 -1.43 -27.48 -5.86
CA GLU A 77 -0.52 -26.64 -6.65
C GLU A 77 -0.68 -25.13 -6.38
N THR A 78 -1.45 -24.78 -5.37
CA THR A 78 -1.71 -23.40 -4.91
C THR A 78 -1.60 -23.34 -3.40
N PHE A 79 -1.38 -22.13 -2.86
CA PHE A 79 -1.36 -21.95 -1.41
C PHE A 79 -2.76 -22.19 -0.83
N VAL A 80 -2.82 -23.01 0.20
CA VAL A 80 -4.02 -23.32 0.99
C VAL A 80 -3.73 -22.88 2.43
N THR A 81 -4.70 -22.28 3.10
CA THR A 81 -4.55 -21.88 4.51
C THR A 81 -4.36 -23.08 5.42
N PRO A 82 -3.59 -22.98 6.52
CA PRO A 82 -3.46 -24.05 7.50
C PRO A 82 -4.82 -24.52 8.03
N PRO A 83 -5.00 -25.83 8.19
CA PRO A 83 -6.26 -26.37 8.69
C PRO A 83 -6.51 -25.94 10.15
N PRO A 84 -7.79 -25.93 10.61
CA PRO A 84 -8.14 -25.52 11.97
C PRO A 84 -7.38 -26.24 13.08
N ALA A 85 -6.96 -27.48 12.85
CA ALA A 85 -6.17 -28.26 13.80
C ALA A 85 -4.77 -27.66 14.06
N LEU A 86 -4.21 -26.92 13.10
CA LEU A 86 -2.91 -26.25 13.22
C LEU A 86 -3.02 -24.76 13.58
N SER A 87 -4.23 -24.18 13.51
CA SER A 87 -4.43 -22.74 13.79
C SER A 87 -3.88 -22.27 15.14
N PRO A 88 -3.97 -23.04 16.24
CA PRO A 88 -3.39 -22.65 17.52
C PRO A 88 -1.87 -22.57 17.51
N ASN A 89 -1.20 -23.23 16.57
CA ASN A 89 0.24 -23.26 16.45
C ASN A 89 0.78 -22.25 15.45
N VAL A 90 -0.07 -21.63 14.62
CA VAL A 90 0.36 -20.64 13.62
C VAL A 90 0.71 -19.33 14.30
N PHE A 91 1.88 -18.77 13.92
CA PHE A 91 2.28 -17.45 14.40
C PHE A 91 3.00 -16.67 13.28
N SER A 92 3.12 -15.37 13.47
CA SER A 92 3.99 -14.54 12.62
C SER A 92 5.34 -14.35 13.29
N VAL A 93 6.43 -14.60 12.55
CA VAL A 93 7.80 -14.34 13.04
C VAL A 93 8.04 -12.85 13.34
N PHE A 94 7.22 -11.99 12.77
CA PHE A 94 7.29 -10.54 12.97
C PHE A 94 6.58 -10.07 14.24
N ASN A 95 5.74 -10.91 14.84
CA ASN A 95 5.02 -10.59 16.06
C ASN A 95 4.75 -11.85 16.90
N TRP A 96 5.73 -12.28 17.68
CA TRP A 96 5.55 -13.36 18.66
C TRP A 96 5.58 -12.79 20.09
N PRO A 97 4.89 -13.43 21.05
CA PRO A 97 4.90 -12.98 22.44
C PRO A 97 6.33 -12.98 22.99
N THR A 98 6.80 -11.82 23.45
CA THR A 98 8.14 -11.64 24.05
C THR A 98 8.18 -12.01 25.54
N GLY A 99 7.07 -12.40 26.14
CA GLY A 99 6.92 -12.72 27.55
C GLY A 99 6.87 -14.20 27.88
N GLY A 100 7.97 -14.79 28.32
CA GLY A 100 8.05 -16.08 28.98
C GLY A 100 7.67 -17.33 28.14
N PRO A 101 7.98 -18.54 28.64
CA PRO A 101 7.53 -19.76 27.98
C PRO A 101 6.00 -19.83 28.02
N LEU A 102 5.37 -20.10 26.85
CA LEU A 102 3.96 -20.47 26.82
C LEU A 102 3.75 -21.67 27.72
N PRO A 103 2.72 -21.68 28.59
CA PRO A 103 2.49 -22.80 29.48
C PRO A 103 2.30 -24.07 28.65
N LEU A 104 3.16 -25.05 28.85
CA LEU A 104 2.98 -26.38 28.32
C LEU A 104 1.67 -26.90 28.93
N THR A 105 0.65 -27.16 28.12
CA THR A 105 -0.57 -27.81 28.55
C THR A 105 -0.30 -29.28 28.87
N GLY A 106 0.27 -29.52 30.04
CA GLY A 106 0.33 -30.81 30.69
C GLY A 106 -0.69 -30.82 31.83
N GLY A 107 -1.66 -31.67 31.76
CA GLY A 107 -2.84 -31.74 32.60
C GLY A 107 -2.65 -31.48 34.09
N GLY A 108 -3.45 -30.58 34.62
CA GLY A 108 -3.64 -30.28 36.00
C GLY A 108 -4.85 -29.36 36.13
N ASP A 109 -5.86 -29.81 36.88
CA ASP A 109 -7.19 -29.20 37.05
C ASP A 109 -7.15 -27.90 37.90
N ASP A 110 -6.31 -26.93 37.60
CA ASP A 110 -6.37 -25.59 38.21
C ASP A 110 -5.94 -24.54 37.18
N ALA A 111 -6.70 -24.41 36.09
CA ALA A 111 -6.58 -23.26 35.23
C ALA A 111 -7.26 -22.06 35.89
N PRO A 112 -6.57 -20.91 36.09
CA PRO A 112 -7.25 -19.67 36.40
C PRO A 112 -8.26 -19.40 35.28
N THR A 113 -9.50 -19.14 35.64
CA THR A 113 -10.56 -18.71 34.71
C THR A 113 -9.99 -17.61 33.83
N PRO A 114 -9.93 -17.76 32.49
CA PRO A 114 -9.37 -16.72 31.64
C PRO A 114 -10.21 -15.48 31.87
N ALA A 115 -9.56 -14.38 32.24
CA ALA A 115 -10.17 -13.06 32.19
C ALA A 115 -10.84 -12.97 30.84
N ALA A 116 -12.15 -12.68 30.79
CA ALA A 116 -12.98 -12.70 29.60
C ALA A 116 -12.20 -12.05 28.46
N ALA A 117 -11.83 -12.87 27.45
CA ALA A 117 -11.04 -12.40 26.34
C ALA A 117 -11.80 -11.23 25.72
N VAL A 118 -11.22 -10.03 25.77
CA VAL A 118 -11.76 -8.87 25.04
C VAL A 118 -11.89 -9.34 23.59
N PRO A 119 -13.09 -9.26 22.98
CA PRO A 119 -13.26 -9.72 21.63
C PRO A 119 -12.22 -9.04 20.76
N ARG A 120 -11.31 -9.79 20.18
CA ARG A 120 -10.31 -9.22 19.25
C ARG A 120 -11.08 -8.56 18.12
N GLY A 121 -10.74 -7.32 17.82
CA GLY A 121 -11.28 -6.61 16.67
C GLY A 121 -11.06 -7.41 15.39
N HIS A 122 -11.80 -7.12 14.36
CA HIS A 122 -11.67 -7.76 13.05
C HIS A 122 -11.33 -6.72 11.99
N GLY A 123 -10.36 -7.06 11.13
CA GLY A 123 -10.05 -6.31 9.92
C GLY A 123 -8.96 -5.26 10.07
N PHE A 124 -8.91 -4.40 9.06
CA PHE A 124 -7.88 -3.39 8.87
C PHE A 124 -8.37 -2.00 9.29
N LEU A 125 -7.48 -1.26 9.92
CA LEU A 125 -7.63 0.17 10.19
C LEU A 125 -6.51 0.92 9.45
N PHE A 126 -6.87 1.74 8.47
CA PHE A 126 -5.94 2.55 7.69
C PHE A 126 -6.03 4.01 8.14
N LEU A 127 -4.93 4.56 8.63
CA LEU A 127 -4.83 5.93 9.13
C LEU A 127 -3.82 6.70 8.28
N THR A 128 -4.21 7.84 7.71
CA THR A 128 -3.36 8.58 6.78
C THR A 128 -3.58 10.08 6.87
N HIS A 129 -2.60 10.87 6.39
CA HIS A 129 -2.74 12.30 6.16
C HIS A 129 -3.26 12.64 4.74
N ALA A 130 -3.38 11.65 3.84
CA ALA A 130 -3.70 11.88 2.44
C ALA A 130 -5.11 11.40 2.06
N ASP A 131 -5.95 12.30 1.56
CA ASP A 131 -7.27 11.93 1.01
C ASP A 131 -7.16 10.99 -0.18
N THR A 132 -6.07 11.06 -0.94
CA THR A 132 -5.80 10.15 -2.07
C THR A 132 -5.69 8.70 -1.64
N ASP A 133 -5.14 8.42 -0.45
CA ASP A 133 -5.09 7.08 0.11
C ASP A 133 -6.50 6.56 0.43
N ILE A 134 -7.34 7.43 1.04
CA ILE A 134 -8.74 7.09 1.34
C ILE A 134 -9.52 6.76 0.07
N LEU A 135 -9.32 7.55 -0.98
CA LEU A 135 -9.95 7.31 -2.29
C LEU A 135 -9.50 5.97 -2.88
N ALA A 136 -8.19 5.69 -2.86
CA ALA A 136 -7.64 4.42 -3.35
C ALA A 136 -8.24 3.22 -2.59
N ILE A 137 -8.22 3.26 -1.24
CA ILE A 137 -8.80 2.22 -0.40
C ILE A 137 -10.29 2.00 -0.71
N ASN A 138 -11.07 3.07 -0.84
CA ASN A 138 -12.50 2.96 -1.16
C ASN A 138 -12.75 2.29 -2.52
N GLN A 139 -11.93 2.58 -3.52
CA GLN A 139 -12.09 2.01 -4.85
C GLN A 139 -11.74 0.52 -4.90
N ILE A 140 -10.66 0.11 -4.23
CA ILE A 140 -10.23 -1.30 -4.25
C ILE A 140 -11.08 -2.20 -3.35
N THR A 141 -11.89 -1.65 -2.44
CA THR A 141 -12.75 -2.47 -1.57
C THR A 141 -13.69 -3.37 -2.36
N GLY A 142 -14.11 -2.95 -3.55
CA GLY A 142 -14.97 -3.74 -4.43
C GLY A 142 -14.23 -4.83 -5.24
N THR A 143 -12.89 -4.80 -5.32
CA THR A 143 -12.07 -5.77 -6.07
C THR A 143 -11.44 -6.84 -5.18
N LEU A 144 -11.44 -6.62 -3.86
CA LEU A 144 -10.93 -7.57 -2.89
C LEU A 144 -11.82 -8.83 -2.81
N PRO A 145 -11.27 -9.98 -2.39
CA PRO A 145 -12.04 -11.20 -2.17
C PRO A 145 -13.25 -10.98 -1.26
N ALA A 146 -14.34 -11.70 -1.49
CA ALA A 146 -15.58 -11.54 -0.72
C ALA A 146 -15.44 -11.84 0.77
N ASP A 147 -14.46 -12.67 1.13
CA ASP A 147 -14.10 -13.04 2.51
C ASP A 147 -12.94 -12.20 3.07
N PHE A 148 -12.51 -11.16 2.35
CA PHE A 148 -11.47 -10.25 2.84
C PHE A 148 -11.93 -9.53 4.11
N ALA A 149 -11.04 -9.42 5.09
CA ALA A 149 -11.33 -8.73 6.33
C ALA A 149 -11.76 -7.26 6.09
N PRO A 150 -12.77 -6.74 6.81
CA PRO A 150 -13.28 -5.39 6.59
C PRO A 150 -12.19 -4.33 6.78
N ILE A 151 -12.25 -3.29 5.96
CA ILE A 151 -11.29 -2.18 5.98
C ILE A 151 -12.02 -0.90 6.39
N ARG A 152 -11.40 -0.13 7.29
CA ARG A 152 -11.83 1.21 7.65
C ARG A 152 -10.65 2.16 7.47
N ALA A 153 -10.88 3.26 6.77
CA ALA A 153 -9.84 4.24 6.49
C ALA A 153 -10.26 5.62 7.00
N PHE A 154 -9.32 6.35 7.63
CA PHE A 154 -9.57 7.68 8.18
C PHE A 154 -8.43 8.63 7.86
N ASN A 155 -8.80 9.86 7.52
CA ASN A 155 -7.86 10.95 7.39
C ASN A 155 -7.60 11.58 8.78
N LEU A 156 -6.34 11.57 9.20
CA LEU A 156 -5.92 12.10 10.50
C LEU A 156 -6.02 13.63 10.59
N MET A 157 -5.94 14.34 9.45
CA MET A 157 -6.03 15.80 9.41
C MET A 157 -7.41 16.35 9.85
N GLY A 158 -8.42 15.50 9.84
CA GLY A 158 -9.80 15.88 10.22
C GLY A 158 -10.16 15.61 11.69
N LEU A 159 -9.24 15.08 12.50
CA LEU A 159 -9.55 14.61 13.87
C LEU A 159 -9.59 15.71 14.96
N GLY A 160 -9.29 16.97 14.62
CA GLY A 160 -9.34 18.09 15.56
C GLY A 160 -8.13 18.19 16.48
N GLU A 161 -8.37 18.59 17.76
CA GLU A 161 -7.33 18.76 18.76
C GLU A 161 -6.78 17.40 19.24
N GLU A 162 -5.58 17.40 19.87
CA GLU A 162 -4.88 16.19 20.31
C GLU A 162 -5.76 15.28 21.18
N ASP A 163 -6.49 15.85 22.14
CA ASP A 163 -7.38 15.08 23.02
C ASP A 163 -8.52 14.40 22.25
N ASP A 164 -9.08 15.05 21.24
CA ASP A 164 -10.14 14.47 20.39
C ASP A 164 -9.57 13.33 19.55
N MET A 165 -8.38 13.52 19.01
CA MET A 165 -7.64 12.52 18.26
C MET A 165 -7.33 11.30 19.14
N LEU A 166 -6.81 11.48 20.34
CA LEU A 166 -6.50 10.37 21.26
C LEU A 166 -7.76 9.59 21.65
N ARG A 167 -8.87 10.28 21.97
CA ARG A 167 -10.17 9.63 22.23
C ARG A 167 -10.68 8.85 21.03
N PHE A 168 -10.47 9.37 19.82
CA PHE A 168 -10.83 8.66 18.60
C PHE A 168 -10.02 7.37 18.46
N LEU A 169 -8.68 7.42 18.64
CA LEU A 169 -7.81 6.25 18.59
C LEU A 169 -8.19 5.20 19.64
N ASP A 170 -8.48 5.60 20.88
CA ASP A 170 -8.93 4.69 21.93
C ASP A 170 -10.20 3.92 21.60
N ARG A 171 -11.05 4.52 20.78
CA ARG A 171 -12.31 3.89 20.33
C ARG A 171 -12.12 2.97 19.13
N VAL A 172 -11.28 3.36 18.15
CA VAL A 172 -11.22 2.64 16.86
C VAL A 172 -10.09 1.63 16.79
N ALA A 173 -8.93 1.89 17.40
CA ALA A 173 -7.78 1.00 17.32
C ALA A 173 -8.03 -0.38 17.93
N PRO A 174 -8.69 -0.54 19.11
CA PRO A 174 -8.97 -1.85 19.68
C PRO A 174 -9.89 -2.74 18.83
N THR A 175 -10.55 -2.17 17.83
CA THR A 175 -11.48 -2.90 16.96
C THR A 175 -10.81 -3.44 15.69
N ALA A 176 -9.50 -3.32 15.55
CA ALA A 176 -8.72 -3.79 14.41
C ALA A 176 -7.84 -4.98 14.78
N GLN A 177 -7.44 -5.77 13.78
CA GLN A 177 -6.36 -6.76 13.88
C GLN A 177 -5.06 -6.19 13.31
N VAL A 178 -5.17 -5.37 12.27
CA VAL A 178 -4.04 -4.72 11.60
C VAL A 178 -4.31 -3.23 11.51
N ILE A 179 -3.37 -2.42 11.99
CA ILE A 179 -3.39 -0.98 11.88
C ILE A 179 -2.26 -0.54 10.96
N ILE A 180 -2.60 0.17 9.90
CA ILE A 180 -1.65 0.77 8.97
C ILE A 180 -1.68 2.28 9.19
N VAL A 181 -0.53 2.88 9.47
CA VAL A 181 -0.38 4.34 9.64
C VAL A 181 0.56 4.85 8.56
N ARG A 182 0.06 5.70 7.67
CA ARG A 182 0.84 6.32 6.61
C ARG A 182 0.90 7.83 6.80
N LEU A 183 2.09 8.35 7.13
CA LEU A 183 2.26 9.74 7.54
C LEU A 183 3.09 10.55 6.56
N HIS A 184 2.58 11.73 6.21
CA HIS A 184 3.36 12.80 5.60
C HIS A 184 3.88 13.73 6.72
N GLY A 185 5.18 14.06 6.68
CA GLY A 185 5.79 14.90 7.72
C GLY A 185 6.45 14.15 8.88
N GLY A 186 6.62 12.82 8.73
CA GLY A 186 7.37 12.00 9.68
C GLY A 186 6.71 11.86 11.06
N ARG A 187 7.49 11.37 12.04
CA ARG A 187 7.04 11.14 13.43
C ARG A 187 6.43 12.39 14.07
N ALA A 188 7.04 13.56 13.85
CA ALA A 188 6.62 14.81 14.51
C ALA A 188 5.18 15.22 14.15
N SER A 189 4.69 14.83 12.98
CA SER A 189 3.33 15.17 12.54
C SER A 189 2.21 14.43 13.30
N PHE A 190 2.54 13.34 14.02
CA PHE A 190 1.55 12.51 14.72
C PHE A 190 2.14 11.84 15.98
N ALA A 191 3.04 12.49 16.69
CA ALA A 191 3.83 11.89 17.77
C ALA A 191 2.98 11.26 18.89
N ALA A 192 2.02 12.00 19.47
CA ALA A 192 1.14 11.49 20.53
C ALA A 192 0.27 10.31 20.05
N GLY A 193 -0.20 10.36 18.80
CA GLY A 193 -0.97 9.28 18.19
C GLY A 193 -0.17 8.01 18.01
N LEU A 194 1.09 8.10 17.55
CA LEU A 194 1.99 6.96 17.40
C LEU A 194 2.26 6.27 18.75
N GLU A 195 2.57 7.07 19.79
CA GLU A 195 2.79 6.55 21.14
C GLU A 195 1.53 5.86 21.71
N ARG A 196 0.36 6.41 21.40
CA ARG A 196 -0.92 5.82 21.82
C ARG A 196 -1.22 4.52 21.08
N LEU A 197 -1.08 4.52 19.76
CA LEU A 197 -1.29 3.33 18.93
C LEU A 197 -0.32 2.22 19.30
N ARG A 198 0.95 2.54 19.56
CA ARG A 198 1.95 1.55 19.98
C ARG A 198 1.55 0.86 21.27
N ARG A 199 1.10 1.61 22.28
CA ARG A 199 0.61 1.02 23.54
C ARG A 199 -0.61 0.14 23.33
N ILE A 200 -1.59 0.60 22.56
CA ILE A 200 -2.78 -0.20 22.26
C ILE A 200 -2.40 -1.48 21.53
N ALA A 201 -1.47 -1.39 20.56
CA ALA A 201 -1.02 -2.54 19.78
C ALA A 201 -0.29 -3.57 20.66
N ASP A 202 0.58 -3.11 21.58
CA ASP A 202 1.28 -3.98 22.53
C ASP A 202 0.32 -4.63 23.54
N ASP A 203 -0.66 -3.86 24.05
CA ASP A 203 -1.62 -4.34 25.06
C ASP A 203 -2.62 -5.38 24.49
N LEU A 204 -3.00 -5.22 23.23
CA LEU A 204 -4.06 -6.02 22.59
C LEU A 204 -3.55 -6.99 21.50
N ASP A 205 -2.24 -7.10 21.33
CA ASP A 205 -1.62 -7.95 20.31
C ASP A 205 -2.13 -7.61 18.89
N ILE A 206 -2.12 -6.31 18.55
CA ILE A 206 -2.54 -5.79 17.24
C ILE A 206 -1.31 -5.53 16.40
N PHE A 207 -1.35 -5.89 15.11
CA PHE A 207 -0.31 -5.55 14.17
C PHE A 207 -0.36 -4.05 13.84
N LEU A 208 0.67 -3.32 14.22
CA LEU A 208 0.84 -1.91 13.88
C LEU A 208 1.97 -1.76 12.86
N LEU A 209 1.67 -1.13 11.73
CA LEU A 209 2.62 -0.88 10.65
C LEU A 209 2.63 0.62 10.34
N CYS A 210 3.78 1.26 10.56
CA CYS A 210 3.97 2.69 10.35
C CYS A 210 4.91 2.91 9.17
N VAL A 211 4.41 3.58 8.13
CA VAL A 211 5.14 3.86 6.89
C VAL A 211 5.13 5.34 6.54
N SER A 212 6.16 5.78 5.84
CA SER A 212 6.23 7.14 5.30
C SER A 212 5.23 7.34 4.15
N GLY A 213 4.66 8.53 4.08
CA GLY A 213 3.88 9.01 2.93
C GLY A 213 4.75 9.64 1.84
N THR A 214 6.07 9.77 2.06
CA THR A 214 7.05 10.32 1.10
C THR A 214 7.72 9.21 0.28
N ASP A 215 8.64 9.61 -0.60
CA ASP A 215 9.37 8.67 -1.46
C ASP A 215 10.52 7.95 -0.73
N GLU A 216 10.77 8.29 0.54
CA GLU A 216 11.83 7.69 1.35
C GLU A 216 11.25 6.97 2.57
N LEU A 217 11.84 5.80 2.88
CA LEU A 217 11.50 5.06 4.10
C LEU A 217 11.98 5.87 5.31
N ASP A 218 11.09 6.09 6.29
CA ASP A 218 11.41 6.79 7.53
C ASP A 218 11.72 5.78 8.64
N PRO A 219 13.00 5.69 9.09
CA PRO A 219 13.39 4.77 10.15
C PRO A 219 12.72 5.10 11.49
N GLU A 220 12.44 6.38 11.79
CA GLU A 220 11.79 6.79 13.03
C GLU A 220 10.33 6.31 13.08
N LEU A 221 9.63 6.28 11.94
CA LEU A 221 8.30 5.70 11.85
C LEU A 221 8.35 4.16 11.93
N THR A 222 9.32 3.55 11.27
CA THR A 222 9.47 2.08 11.25
C THR A 222 9.59 1.49 12.65
N VAL A 223 10.26 2.18 13.59
CA VAL A 223 10.43 1.74 14.98
C VAL A 223 9.10 1.60 15.74
N PHE A 224 8.07 2.33 15.36
CA PHE A 224 6.75 2.20 15.98
C PHE A 224 5.98 0.95 15.50
N SER A 225 6.41 0.33 14.42
CA SER A 225 5.77 -0.88 13.92
C SER A 225 6.00 -2.06 14.87
N THR A 226 4.98 -2.91 15.03
CA THR A 226 5.08 -4.21 15.71
C THR A 226 5.53 -5.30 14.74
N GLY A 227 5.32 -5.11 13.43
CA GLY A 227 5.90 -5.93 12.38
C GLY A 227 7.39 -5.64 12.19
N GLY A 228 8.15 -6.65 11.77
CA GLY A 228 9.59 -6.49 11.50
C GLY A 228 9.88 -5.52 10.35
N ALA A 229 11.10 -4.97 10.33
CA ALA A 229 11.53 -4.04 9.29
C ALA A 229 11.33 -4.56 7.84
N PRO A 230 11.57 -5.85 7.51
CA PRO A 230 11.32 -6.37 6.16
C PRO A 230 9.86 -6.25 5.72
N LEU A 231 8.90 -6.51 6.62
CA LEU A 231 7.46 -6.37 6.31
C LEU A 231 7.08 -4.91 6.03
N VAL A 232 7.62 -3.99 6.85
CA VAL A 232 7.38 -2.55 6.66
C VAL A 232 8.00 -2.04 5.37
N GLN A 233 9.19 -2.52 5.02
CA GLN A 233 9.89 -2.17 3.79
C GLN A 233 9.11 -2.63 2.55
N GLU A 234 8.61 -3.87 2.56
CA GLU A 234 7.79 -4.39 1.45
C GLU A 234 6.47 -3.61 1.32
N LEU A 235 5.78 -3.36 2.44
CA LEU A 235 4.58 -2.54 2.46
C LEU A 235 4.85 -1.12 1.93
N PHE A 236 5.97 -0.52 2.32
CA PHE A 236 6.39 0.78 1.83
C PHE A 236 6.60 0.79 0.32
N ALA A 237 7.18 -0.28 -0.26
CA ALA A 237 7.39 -0.38 -1.70
C ALA A 237 6.06 -0.33 -2.49
N TYR A 238 5.01 -1.02 -2.03
CA TYR A 238 3.68 -0.91 -2.64
C TYR A 238 3.16 0.53 -2.63
N PHE A 239 3.23 1.21 -1.49
CA PHE A 239 2.70 2.57 -1.37
C PHE A 239 3.56 3.61 -2.08
N GLN A 240 4.88 3.41 -2.16
CA GLN A 240 5.79 4.28 -2.90
C GLN A 240 5.48 4.25 -4.40
N LEU A 241 5.26 3.07 -4.95
CA LEU A 241 4.88 2.92 -6.36
C LEU A 241 3.45 3.41 -6.60
N GLY A 242 2.56 3.19 -5.64
CA GLY A 242 1.17 3.68 -5.67
C GLY A 242 0.33 3.01 -6.75
N GLY A 243 -0.89 3.51 -6.93
CA GLY A 243 -1.87 2.97 -7.87
C GLY A 243 -2.77 1.91 -7.25
N LEU A 244 -4.01 1.80 -7.77
CA LEU A 244 -5.04 0.93 -7.21
C LEU A 244 -4.58 -0.52 -7.11
N HIS A 245 -3.88 -1.01 -8.15
CA HIS A 245 -3.31 -2.36 -8.13
C HIS A 245 -2.36 -2.55 -6.95
N ASN A 246 -1.38 -1.66 -6.78
CA ASN A 246 -0.41 -1.78 -5.67
C ASN A 246 -1.08 -1.66 -4.29
N TYR A 247 -2.11 -0.82 -4.13
CA TYR A 247 -2.87 -0.75 -2.88
C TYR A 247 -3.63 -2.05 -2.60
N GLU A 248 -4.24 -2.65 -3.61
CA GLU A 248 -4.90 -3.95 -3.49
C GLU A 248 -3.89 -5.04 -3.09
N GLN A 249 -2.76 -5.11 -3.81
CA GLN A 249 -1.72 -6.10 -3.53
C GLN A 249 -1.08 -5.90 -2.15
N ALA A 250 -0.89 -4.66 -1.69
CA ALA A 250 -0.43 -4.34 -0.33
C ALA A 250 -1.36 -4.93 0.74
N LEU A 251 -2.67 -4.78 0.57
CA LEU A 251 -3.64 -5.31 1.52
C LEU A 251 -3.70 -6.84 1.49
N ARG A 252 -3.64 -7.45 0.31
CA ARG A 252 -3.56 -8.91 0.16
C ARG A 252 -2.26 -9.45 0.77
N PHE A 253 -1.13 -8.80 0.52
CA PHE A 253 0.15 -9.10 1.11
C PHE A 253 0.07 -9.11 2.65
N LEU A 254 -0.48 -8.06 3.26
CA LEU A 254 -0.65 -7.99 4.71
C LEU A 254 -1.65 -9.04 5.23
N SER A 255 -2.74 -9.27 4.52
CA SER A 255 -3.73 -10.29 4.90
C SER A 255 -3.11 -11.68 4.93
N ASP A 256 -2.33 -12.02 3.91
CA ASP A 256 -1.67 -13.33 3.82
C ASP A 256 -0.57 -13.50 4.86
N HIS A 257 0.23 -12.44 5.11
CA HIS A 257 1.35 -12.52 6.06
C HIS A 257 0.94 -12.44 7.52
N LEU A 258 -0.06 -11.62 7.84
CA LEU A 258 -0.45 -11.34 9.21
C LEU A 258 -1.68 -12.14 9.66
N LEU A 259 -2.62 -12.38 8.74
CA LEU A 259 -3.87 -13.07 9.02
C LEU A 259 -3.92 -14.47 8.40
N THR A 260 -2.90 -14.88 7.66
CA THR A 260 -2.76 -16.21 7.04
C THR A 260 -3.95 -16.61 6.15
N THR A 261 -4.43 -15.67 5.35
CA THR A 261 -5.67 -15.86 4.58
C THR A 261 -5.49 -16.61 3.27
N GLY A 262 -4.35 -16.47 2.59
CA GLY A 262 -4.07 -17.14 1.33
C GLY A 262 -4.80 -16.56 0.11
N HIS A 263 -5.16 -15.26 0.15
CA HIS A 263 -5.80 -14.58 -0.99
C HIS A 263 -4.89 -14.45 -2.21
N GLY A 264 -3.58 -14.54 -2.04
CA GLY A 264 -2.61 -14.29 -3.09
C GLY A 264 -2.35 -12.81 -3.31
N TYR A 265 -1.10 -12.49 -3.56
CA TYR A 265 -0.65 -11.14 -3.90
C TYR A 265 0.46 -11.19 -4.94
N GLU A 266 0.62 -10.09 -5.68
CA GLU A 266 1.69 -9.88 -6.64
C GLU A 266 2.71 -8.90 -6.06
N ALA A 267 3.95 -8.98 -6.54
CA ALA A 267 5.00 -8.02 -6.14
C ALA A 267 4.62 -6.58 -6.55
N PRO A 268 5.17 -5.56 -5.86
CA PRO A 268 4.92 -4.17 -6.21
C PRO A 268 5.27 -3.89 -7.67
N MET A 269 4.31 -3.35 -8.43
CA MET A 269 4.46 -3.07 -9.85
C MET A 269 4.77 -1.58 -10.08
N PRO A 270 5.89 -1.24 -10.75
CA PRO A 270 6.21 0.15 -11.05
C PRO A 270 5.23 0.71 -12.08
N LEU A 271 4.72 1.91 -11.80
CA LEU A 271 3.95 2.70 -12.74
C LEU A 271 4.81 3.82 -13.32
N PRO A 272 4.72 4.15 -14.62
CA PRO A 272 5.54 5.17 -15.24
C PRO A 272 5.33 6.55 -14.60
N ARG A 273 6.37 7.38 -14.63
CA ARG A 273 6.30 8.76 -14.11
C ARG A 273 5.49 9.68 -15.01
N VAL A 274 5.52 9.41 -16.30
CA VAL A 274 4.76 10.07 -17.37
C VAL A 274 4.15 8.98 -18.23
N GLY A 275 2.91 9.18 -18.66
CA GLY A 275 2.26 8.22 -19.52
C GLY A 275 0.93 8.73 -20.06
N LEU A 276 0.32 7.89 -20.87
CA LEU A 276 -0.96 8.15 -21.52
C LEU A 276 -2.09 7.49 -20.71
N TYR A 277 -3.25 8.09 -20.81
CA TYR A 277 -4.46 7.59 -20.18
C TYR A 277 -5.65 7.71 -21.14
N HIS A 278 -6.58 6.77 -21.08
CA HIS A 278 -7.87 6.90 -21.73
C HIS A 278 -8.91 6.02 -21.01
N PRO A 279 -10.12 6.52 -20.76
CA PRO A 279 -11.13 5.76 -20.01
C PRO A 279 -11.61 4.48 -20.70
N ASP A 280 -11.45 4.35 -22.02
CA ASP A 280 -11.83 3.15 -22.78
C ASP A 280 -10.69 2.11 -22.89
N PHE A 281 -9.47 2.48 -22.50
CA PHE A 281 -8.30 1.62 -22.55
C PHE A 281 -7.69 1.47 -21.15
N PRO A 282 -8.40 0.85 -20.19
CA PRO A 282 -7.87 0.64 -18.83
C PRO A 282 -6.67 -0.31 -18.92
N GLY A 283 -5.51 0.15 -18.46
CA GLY A 283 -4.24 -0.58 -18.51
C GLY A 283 -3.18 0.18 -19.28
N GLU A 284 -2.59 -0.41 -20.29
CA GLU A 284 -1.54 0.24 -21.08
C GLU A 284 -2.11 1.04 -22.25
N THR A 285 -2.33 2.33 -22.07
CA THR A 285 -2.64 3.25 -23.17
C THR A 285 -1.33 3.65 -23.86
N THR A 286 -1.21 3.36 -25.15
CA THR A 286 -0.06 3.76 -25.99
C THR A 286 -0.47 4.81 -27.01
N LEU A 287 0.51 5.52 -27.58
CA LEU A 287 0.23 6.43 -28.72
C LEU A 287 -0.31 5.68 -29.94
N ALA A 288 0.09 4.44 -30.13
CA ALA A 288 -0.43 3.61 -31.22
C ALA A 288 -1.93 3.33 -31.02
N THR A 289 -2.32 2.89 -29.80
CA THR A 289 -3.73 2.63 -29.44
C THR A 289 -4.58 3.90 -29.61
N LEU A 290 -4.08 5.05 -29.17
CA LEU A 290 -4.81 6.32 -29.31
C LEU A 290 -4.92 6.75 -30.78
N ARG A 291 -3.86 6.60 -31.58
CA ARG A 291 -3.91 6.92 -33.01
C ARG A 291 -4.92 6.06 -33.79
N GLU A 292 -5.11 4.81 -33.40
CA GLU A 292 -6.15 3.96 -34.00
C GLU A 292 -7.56 4.42 -33.61
N HIS A 293 -7.71 5.01 -32.43
CA HIS A 293 -8.97 5.55 -31.92
C HIS A 293 -9.28 6.96 -32.46
N HIS A 294 -8.26 7.75 -32.74
CA HIS A 294 -8.40 9.13 -33.20
C HIS A 294 -9.01 9.25 -34.59
N LEU A 295 -9.90 10.20 -34.74
CA LEU A 295 -10.50 10.55 -36.02
C LEU A 295 -9.49 11.34 -36.89
N PRO A 296 -9.33 11.01 -38.17
CA PRO A 296 -8.41 11.74 -39.05
C PRO A 296 -8.96 13.12 -39.42
N GLY A 297 -8.05 14.11 -39.45
CA GLY A 297 -8.36 15.46 -39.94
C GLY A 297 -9.19 16.33 -39.01
N VAL A 298 -9.37 15.94 -37.76
CA VAL A 298 -10.03 16.75 -36.73
C VAL A 298 -9.01 17.22 -35.67
N PRO A 299 -9.30 18.34 -34.96
CA PRO A 299 -8.38 18.84 -33.96
C PRO A 299 -8.11 17.84 -32.82
N THR A 300 -6.88 17.83 -32.31
CA THR A 300 -6.47 17.05 -31.15
C THR A 300 -6.22 17.97 -29.95
N ILE A 301 -6.91 17.71 -28.85
CA ILE A 301 -6.81 18.49 -27.59
C ILE A 301 -6.04 17.67 -26.57
N GLY A 302 -4.87 18.17 -26.17
CA GLY A 302 -4.09 17.60 -25.07
C GLY A 302 -4.73 17.87 -23.72
N ILE A 303 -4.64 16.91 -22.79
CA ILE A 303 -5.04 17.09 -21.39
C ILE A 303 -3.85 16.69 -20.54
N LEU A 304 -3.27 17.62 -19.78
CA LEU A 304 -2.19 17.36 -18.85
C LEU A 304 -2.73 17.34 -17.41
N PHE A 305 -2.47 16.24 -16.68
CA PHE A 305 -2.96 16.08 -15.32
C PHE A 305 -1.96 15.37 -14.38
N TYR A 306 -2.16 15.49 -13.07
CA TYR A 306 -1.30 14.85 -12.09
C TYR A 306 -1.44 13.33 -12.08
N ARG A 307 -0.29 12.65 -12.12
CA ARG A 307 -0.19 11.20 -11.90
C ARG A 307 -0.91 10.75 -10.62
N ALA A 308 -0.92 11.59 -9.56
CA ALA A 308 -1.62 11.30 -8.31
C ALA A 308 -3.12 11.02 -8.49
N HIS A 309 -3.77 11.63 -9.47
CA HIS A 309 -5.18 11.32 -9.78
C HIS A 309 -5.34 9.91 -10.36
N LEU A 310 -4.42 9.49 -11.22
CA LEU A 310 -4.41 8.12 -11.73
C LEU A 310 -4.16 7.12 -10.59
N LEU A 311 -3.16 7.39 -9.75
CA LEU A 311 -2.77 6.51 -8.65
C LEU A 311 -3.89 6.31 -7.61
N SER A 312 -4.70 7.34 -7.38
CA SER A 312 -5.84 7.28 -6.45
C SER A 312 -7.16 6.88 -7.11
N GLY A 313 -7.16 6.62 -8.43
CA GLY A 313 -8.38 6.39 -9.20
C GLY A 313 -9.32 7.61 -9.31
N ASN A 314 -8.85 8.81 -8.97
CA ASN A 314 -9.63 10.05 -9.07
C ASN A 314 -9.60 10.62 -10.50
N THR A 315 -10.01 9.81 -11.49
CA THR A 315 -9.96 10.16 -12.91
C THR A 315 -11.28 10.70 -13.47
N ALA A 316 -12.38 10.65 -12.73
CA ALA A 316 -13.72 10.98 -13.23
C ALA A 316 -13.81 12.36 -13.92
N PHE A 317 -13.07 13.38 -13.44
CA PHE A 317 -13.07 14.70 -14.07
C PHE A 317 -12.24 14.71 -15.38
N ILE A 318 -11.21 13.88 -15.50
CA ILE A 318 -10.44 13.67 -16.74
C ILE A 318 -11.32 12.93 -17.75
N ASP A 319 -12.03 11.88 -17.30
CA ASP A 319 -12.95 11.12 -18.12
C ASP A 319 -14.04 12.05 -18.70
N ALA A 320 -14.57 12.96 -17.88
CA ALA A 320 -15.55 13.94 -18.32
C ALA A 320 -14.99 14.91 -19.37
N LEU A 321 -13.71 15.35 -19.22
CA LEU A 321 -13.04 16.18 -20.23
C LEU A 321 -12.83 15.41 -21.53
N VAL A 322 -12.35 14.18 -21.49
CA VAL A 322 -12.18 13.30 -22.65
C VAL A 322 -13.52 13.15 -23.38
N ARG A 323 -14.58 12.75 -22.68
CA ARG A 323 -15.91 12.54 -23.28
C ARG A 323 -16.49 13.81 -23.89
N GLU A 324 -16.27 14.98 -23.27
CA GLU A 324 -16.75 16.25 -23.82
C GLU A 324 -16.00 16.65 -25.09
N ILE A 325 -14.69 16.44 -25.15
CA ILE A 325 -13.86 16.72 -26.34
C ILE A 325 -14.25 15.79 -27.49
N GLU A 326 -14.35 14.50 -27.26
CA GLU A 326 -14.74 13.51 -28.25
C GLU A 326 -16.19 13.69 -28.71
N GLY A 327 -17.10 14.00 -27.78
CA GLY A 327 -18.48 14.28 -28.06
C GLY A 327 -18.69 15.52 -28.96
N ARG A 328 -17.68 16.40 -29.07
CA ARG A 328 -17.64 17.53 -30.00
C ARG A 328 -16.94 17.22 -31.31
N GLY A 329 -16.56 15.96 -31.57
CA GLY A 329 -15.91 15.53 -32.79
C GLY A 329 -14.43 15.90 -32.87
N MET A 330 -13.76 16.07 -31.73
CA MET A 330 -12.32 16.29 -31.63
C MET A 330 -11.63 15.08 -30.98
N ASN A 331 -10.32 14.98 -31.12
CA ASN A 331 -9.54 13.93 -30.47
C ASN A 331 -9.06 14.39 -29.10
N ALA A 332 -9.06 13.50 -28.10
CA ALA A 332 -8.52 13.75 -26.78
C ALA A 332 -7.18 13.00 -26.60
N LEU A 333 -6.16 13.69 -26.06
CA LEU A 333 -4.85 13.12 -25.72
C LEU A 333 -4.53 13.38 -24.24
N PRO A 334 -5.02 12.56 -23.31
CA PRO A 334 -4.73 12.68 -21.89
C PRO A 334 -3.34 12.14 -21.56
N VAL A 335 -2.52 12.96 -20.90
CA VAL A 335 -1.16 12.64 -20.42
C VAL A 335 -1.09 12.91 -18.93
N PHE A 336 -0.66 11.93 -18.17
CA PHE A 336 -0.37 12.14 -16.75
C PHE A 336 1.13 12.36 -16.52
N SER A 337 1.45 13.17 -15.51
CA SER A 337 2.83 13.44 -15.09
C SER A 337 2.92 13.59 -13.58
N VAL A 338 4.12 13.37 -13.03
CA VAL A 338 4.43 13.70 -11.63
C VAL A 338 4.37 15.21 -11.41
N SER A 339 4.14 15.63 -10.16
CA SER A 339 3.86 17.00 -9.78
C SER A 339 4.97 18.03 -10.02
N SER A 340 6.17 17.61 -10.41
CA SER A 340 7.26 18.50 -10.75
C SER A 340 8.15 17.90 -11.82
N PRO A 341 7.98 18.33 -13.07
CA PRO A 341 8.90 17.92 -14.14
C PRO A 341 10.29 18.56 -14.02
N VAL A 342 10.51 19.47 -13.09
CA VAL A 342 11.71 20.32 -13.03
C VAL A 342 12.79 19.81 -12.08
N PHE A 343 12.53 18.81 -11.22
CA PHE A 343 13.49 18.40 -10.18
C PHE A 343 14.24 17.10 -10.42
N SER A 344 14.40 16.65 -11.64
CA SER A 344 15.51 15.74 -11.97
C SER A 344 16.74 16.51 -12.47
N VAL A 345 17.26 17.43 -11.67
CA VAL A 345 18.54 18.10 -11.92
C VAL A 345 19.73 17.19 -11.55
N SER A 346 19.59 15.90 -11.62
CA SER A 346 20.71 14.98 -11.40
C SER A 346 21.28 14.33 -12.65
N SER A 347 20.88 14.77 -13.85
CA SER A 347 21.58 14.41 -15.08
C SER A 347 22.07 15.67 -15.81
N LYS A 348 23.25 16.14 -15.40
CA LYS A 348 24.02 17.16 -16.08
C LYS A 348 24.59 16.71 -17.44
N GLU A 349 24.05 15.67 -18.06
CA GLU A 349 24.74 15.03 -19.19
C GLU A 349 24.00 15.05 -20.53
N GLU A 350 22.88 15.76 -20.71
CA GLU A 350 22.29 15.92 -22.07
C GLU A 350 21.69 17.29 -22.35
N GLU A 351 22.39 18.37 -22.02
CA GLU A 351 22.08 19.68 -22.56
C GLU A 351 22.89 19.92 -23.85
N GLY A 352 22.35 19.49 -25.00
CA GLY A 352 22.72 20.05 -26.30
C GLY A 352 22.09 21.43 -26.46
N PRO A 353 22.63 22.32 -27.38
CA PRO A 353 22.17 23.69 -27.59
C PRO A 353 20.84 23.82 -28.33
N GLY A 354 19.80 23.21 -27.81
CA GLY A 354 18.41 23.27 -28.24
C GLY A 354 17.62 22.47 -27.24
N GLY A 355 17.23 23.09 -26.13
CA GLY A 355 16.65 22.43 -24.93
C GLY A 355 15.72 21.29 -25.28
N ALA A 356 16.04 20.10 -24.77
CA ALA A 356 15.25 18.89 -25.03
C ALA A 356 13.81 19.10 -24.55
N VAL A 357 12.83 18.74 -25.39
CA VAL A 357 11.40 18.77 -25.03
C VAL A 357 11.19 17.93 -23.78
N PRO A 358 10.64 18.48 -22.68
CA PRO A 358 10.34 17.72 -21.47
C PRO A 358 9.54 16.46 -21.77
N GLU A 359 9.82 15.38 -21.04
CA GLU A 359 9.22 14.07 -21.28
C GLU A 359 7.68 14.14 -21.33
N PHE A 360 7.05 14.87 -20.41
CA PHE A 360 5.60 15.03 -20.33
C PHE A 360 4.98 15.82 -21.51
N LEU A 361 5.78 16.62 -22.25
CA LEU A 361 5.33 17.35 -23.43
C LEU A 361 5.52 16.54 -24.73
N ARG A 362 6.40 15.55 -24.75
CA ARG A 362 6.71 14.76 -25.94
C ARG A 362 5.47 14.20 -26.64
N PRO A 363 4.48 13.59 -25.95
CA PRO A 363 3.29 13.08 -26.63
C PRO A 363 2.50 14.16 -27.37
N PHE A 364 2.39 15.36 -26.78
CA PHE A 364 1.66 16.48 -27.36
C PHE A 364 2.37 17.04 -28.60
N VAL A 365 3.69 17.15 -28.55
CA VAL A 365 4.52 17.60 -29.70
C VAL A 365 4.50 16.55 -30.81
N GLU A 366 4.63 15.26 -30.48
CA GLU A 366 4.62 14.15 -31.46
C GLU A 366 3.30 14.02 -32.22
N VAL A 367 2.17 14.30 -31.53
CA VAL A 367 0.83 14.27 -32.13
C VAL A 367 0.47 15.60 -32.78
N GLN A 368 1.23 16.67 -32.50
CA GLN A 368 0.94 18.06 -32.94
C GLN A 368 -0.44 18.50 -32.45
N CYS A 369 -0.62 18.54 -31.12
CA CYS A 369 -1.87 18.99 -30.52
C CYS A 369 -2.23 20.42 -30.91
N ASP A 370 -3.50 20.69 -31.25
CA ASP A 370 -4.03 22.01 -31.57
C ASP A 370 -4.25 22.89 -30.35
N ALA A 371 -4.41 22.30 -29.16
CA ALA A 371 -4.47 23.00 -27.90
C ALA A 371 -4.12 22.05 -26.72
N LEU A 372 -3.68 22.64 -25.60
CA LEU A 372 -3.43 21.91 -24.35
C LEU A 372 -4.30 22.45 -23.21
N ILE A 373 -5.01 21.58 -22.52
CA ILE A 373 -5.70 21.87 -21.25
C ILE A 373 -4.82 21.31 -20.11
N SER A 374 -4.28 22.21 -19.27
CA SER A 374 -3.54 21.81 -18.06
C SER A 374 -4.45 21.87 -16.84
N THR A 375 -4.60 20.74 -16.14
CA THR A 375 -5.32 20.67 -14.85
C THR A 375 -4.37 20.74 -13.67
N MET A 376 -3.07 20.92 -13.92
CA MET A 376 -2.04 21.00 -12.89
C MET A 376 -2.07 22.36 -12.18
N SER A 377 -2.21 22.37 -10.86
CA SER A 377 -2.38 23.59 -10.05
C SER A 377 -1.07 24.35 -9.79
N PHE A 378 0.09 23.77 -10.12
CA PHE A 378 1.39 24.35 -9.88
C PHE A 378 1.97 24.96 -11.17
N ALA A 379 2.80 26.00 -11.02
CA ALA A 379 3.52 26.55 -12.15
C ALA A 379 4.35 25.48 -12.85
N LEU A 380 4.27 25.43 -14.18
CA LEU A 380 5.11 24.61 -15.03
C LEU A 380 6.52 25.25 -15.12
N GLY A 381 7.22 25.39 -14.00
CA GLY A 381 8.54 25.99 -13.95
C GLY A 381 9.16 25.89 -12.57
N GLY A 382 10.50 25.82 -12.50
CA GLY A 382 11.21 25.71 -11.23
C GLY A 382 11.02 26.95 -10.35
N VAL A 383 10.76 26.72 -9.08
CA VAL A 383 10.92 27.74 -8.05
C VAL A 383 12.41 27.77 -7.72
N ASN A 384 13.10 28.86 -8.04
CA ASN A 384 14.47 29.08 -7.57
C ASN A 384 14.39 29.56 -6.12
N PRO A 385 14.75 28.74 -5.10
CA PRO A 385 14.60 29.11 -3.70
C PRO A 385 15.50 30.29 -3.30
N ASP A 386 16.54 30.61 -4.09
CA ASP A 386 17.55 31.63 -3.81
C ASP A 386 17.41 32.89 -4.67
N GLY A 387 16.36 33.03 -5.48
CA GLY A 387 16.15 34.14 -6.39
C GLY A 387 15.10 35.14 -5.90
N PRO A 388 15.35 36.48 -6.08
CA PRO A 388 14.40 37.53 -5.67
C PRO A 388 13.15 37.63 -6.55
N THR A 389 13.04 36.85 -7.59
CA THR A 389 11.83 36.72 -8.43
C THR A 389 11.50 35.23 -8.59
N PRO A 390 10.22 34.84 -8.46
CA PRO A 390 9.79 33.54 -8.98
C PRO A 390 10.20 33.53 -10.45
N SER A 391 11.17 32.73 -10.83
CA SER A 391 11.50 32.53 -12.23
C SER A 391 10.22 32.16 -12.91
N GLY A 392 9.74 33.05 -13.75
CA GLY A 392 8.42 32.93 -14.39
C GLY A 392 8.24 31.57 -14.97
N TRP A 393 7.00 31.22 -15.19
CA TRP A 393 6.59 30.04 -15.95
C TRP A 393 7.63 29.69 -16.99
N ALA A 394 8.09 28.46 -17.07
CA ALA A 394 8.98 28.03 -18.15
C ALA A 394 8.21 28.02 -19.47
N VAL A 395 7.74 29.19 -19.86
CA VAL A 395 7.02 29.47 -21.12
C VAL A 395 7.86 28.98 -22.31
N GLU A 396 9.16 29.05 -22.17
CA GLU A 396 10.12 28.56 -23.17
C GLU A 396 9.97 27.05 -23.41
N GLN A 397 9.67 26.26 -22.38
CA GLN A 397 9.44 24.82 -22.52
C GLN A 397 8.08 24.52 -23.20
N LEU A 398 7.07 25.37 -22.98
CA LEU A 398 5.78 25.26 -23.63
C LEU A 398 5.81 25.76 -25.07
N ALA A 399 6.78 26.59 -25.45
CA ALA A 399 6.94 27.07 -26.82
C ALA A 399 7.11 25.93 -27.84
N ALA A 400 7.65 24.79 -27.40
CA ALA A 400 7.78 23.60 -28.24
C ALA A 400 6.43 23.00 -28.69
N LEU A 401 5.33 23.35 -28.03
CA LEU A 401 3.98 22.88 -28.41
C LEU A 401 3.42 23.61 -29.61
N ASP A 402 3.84 24.88 -29.84
CA ASP A 402 3.26 25.78 -30.84
C ASP A 402 1.71 25.80 -30.83
N ALA A 403 1.11 25.67 -29.64
CA ALA A 403 -0.32 25.58 -29.44
C ALA A 403 -0.75 26.33 -28.19
N PRO A 404 -2.01 26.87 -28.12
CA PRO A 404 -2.52 27.55 -26.96
C PRO A 404 -2.64 26.60 -25.76
N VAL A 405 -2.29 27.10 -24.56
CA VAL A 405 -2.40 26.37 -23.29
C VAL A 405 -3.48 27.01 -22.42
N PHE A 406 -4.47 26.22 -22.03
CA PHE A 406 -5.54 26.63 -21.15
C PHE A 406 -5.35 26.01 -19.76
N GLN A 407 -5.38 26.85 -18.73
CA GLN A 407 -5.36 26.39 -17.35
C GLN A 407 -6.78 26.06 -16.87
N ALA A 408 -7.03 24.80 -16.54
CA ALA A 408 -8.24 24.35 -15.89
C ALA A 408 -7.99 24.13 -14.40
N ILE A 409 -8.55 25.00 -13.55
CA ILE A 409 -8.36 24.90 -12.10
C ILE A 409 -9.33 23.82 -11.56
N THR A 410 -8.78 22.81 -10.93
CA THR A 410 -9.54 21.79 -10.19
C THR A 410 -9.83 22.30 -8.78
N SER A 411 -11.02 22.03 -8.27
CA SER A 411 -11.44 22.42 -6.92
C SER A 411 -11.96 21.21 -6.15
N GLN A 412 -11.57 21.09 -4.90
CA GLN A 412 -12.14 20.10 -3.95
C GLN A 412 -13.54 20.49 -3.48
N SER A 413 -13.95 21.76 -3.74
CA SER A 413 -15.26 22.25 -3.38
C SER A 413 -16.31 21.92 -4.43
N SER A 414 -17.55 21.69 -4.01
CA SER A 414 -18.67 21.52 -4.94
C SER A 414 -18.89 22.78 -5.78
N LYS A 415 -19.46 22.65 -6.98
CA LYS A 415 -19.82 23.78 -7.85
C LYS A 415 -20.71 24.82 -7.12
N LEU A 416 -21.54 24.37 -6.18
CA LEU A 416 -22.40 25.24 -5.38
C LEU A 416 -21.58 26.08 -4.40
N SER A 417 -20.63 25.45 -3.69
CA SER A 417 -19.72 26.14 -2.77
C SER A 417 -18.78 27.11 -3.50
N TRP A 418 -18.32 26.75 -4.70
CA TRP A 418 -17.52 27.63 -5.55
C TRP A 418 -18.26 28.90 -5.97
N ARG A 419 -19.58 28.82 -6.27
CA ARG A 419 -20.38 29.96 -6.66
C ARG A 419 -20.72 30.91 -5.51
N HIS A 420 -20.51 30.49 -4.26
CA HIS A 420 -20.74 31.27 -3.05
C HIS A 420 -19.49 31.41 -2.19
N PRO A 421 -18.50 32.23 -2.57
CA PRO A 421 -17.20 32.30 -1.89
C PRO A 421 -17.29 32.74 -0.41
N GLY A 422 -18.37 33.36 0.02
CA GLY A 422 -18.55 33.82 1.41
C GLY A 422 -18.73 32.71 2.46
N ALA A 423 -19.10 31.49 2.05
CA ALA A 423 -19.28 30.38 2.97
C ALA A 423 -17.96 29.62 3.29
N ALA A 424 -16.96 29.74 2.45
CA ALA A 424 -15.67 29.05 2.63
C ALA A 424 -14.68 29.86 3.50
N SER A 425 -14.79 31.19 3.54
CA SER A 425 -13.88 32.04 4.32
C SER A 425 -14.18 32.08 5.83
N ALA A 426 -15.36 31.63 6.26
CA ALA A 426 -15.75 31.63 7.67
C ALA A 426 -15.07 30.54 8.51
N ARG A 427 -14.40 29.54 7.90
CA ARG A 427 -13.67 28.47 8.62
C ARG A 427 -12.17 28.72 8.76
N SER A 428 -11.61 29.71 8.04
CA SER A 428 -10.17 30.02 8.06
C SER A 428 -9.75 31.10 9.07
N THR A 429 -10.67 31.71 9.81
CA THR A 429 -10.37 32.84 10.74
C THR A 429 -10.81 32.58 12.17
N ARG A 430 -10.73 31.36 12.65
CA ARG A 430 -10.64 31.12 14.09
C ARG A 430 -9.28 30.47 14.38
N ARG A 431 -8.36 31.35 14.81
CA ARG A 431 -7.12 31.00 15.50
C ARG A 431 -7.46 30.40 16.88
#